data_93e2e9653c8a22982792bb387b3a34a5
#
_entry.id   93e2e9653c8a22982792bb387b3a34a5
#
_cell.length_a   1.000
_cell.length_b   1.000
_cell.length_c   1.000
_cell.angle_alpha   90.00
_cell.angle_beta   90.00
_cell.angle_gamma   90.00
#
_symmetry.space_group_name_H-M   'P 1'
#
loop_
_entity.id
_entity.type
_entity.pdbx_description
1 polymer ?
#
loop_
_entity_poly.entity_id
_entity_poly.type
_entity_poly.pdbx_seq_one_letter_code
_entity_poly.pdbx_strand_id
1 'polypeptide(L)'
;MPINENMVQEIVQEVMAKMQIADAPTGKHGIFKEMNDAIEAAKKSQLIVKKMSMDQREKIITCIRKKIKENAEVMARMGVEEAGMGNVGDKILKHHLVADKTPGTEVITTTAWSGDRGLTLIEMGPFGVIGAITPCLLYTSPSPRD
;
A
#
# COMPACT_ATOMS: atom_id res chain seq x y z
N MET A 1 3.25 19.52 9.97
CA MET A 1 4.25 19.62 8.88
C MET A 1 3.70 18.90 7.68
N PRO A 2 3.64 19.51 6.50
CA PRO A 2 3.22 18.78 5.31
C PRO A 2 4.23 17.69 4.98
N ILE A 3 3.75 16.46 4.87
CA ILE A 3 4.56 15.32 4.42
C ILE A 3 4.77 15.52 2.93
N ASN A 4 6.01 15.85 2.54
CA ASN A 4 6.40 16.06 1.16
C ASN A 4 6.93 14.74 0.58
N GLU A 5 6.76 14.55 -0.73
CA GLU A 5 7.30 13.41 -1.49
C GLU A 5 8.80 13.22 -1.24
N ASN A 6 9.53 14.32 -1.10
CA ASN A 6 10.95 14.35 -0.74
C ASN A 6 11.22 13.71 0.63
N MET A 7 10.34 13.92 1.63
CA MET A 7 10.49 13.32 2.96
C MET A 7 10.34 11.80 2.95
N VAL A 8 9.44 11.28 2.10
CA VAL A 8 9.27 9.82 1.94
C VAL A 8 10.50 9.24 1.23
N GLN A 9 11.01 9.92 0.20
CA GLN A 9 12.23 9.52 -0.49
C GLN A 9 13.45 9.56 0.43
N GLU A 10 13.60 10.59 1.27
CA GLU A 10 14.68 10.67 2.25
C GLU A 10 14.61 9.52 3.28
N ILE A 11 13.44 9.21 3.81
CA ILE A 11 13.26 8.09 4.74
C ILE A 11 13.63 6.77 4.06
N VAL A 12 13.18 6.55 2.82
CA VAL A 12 13.50 5.34 2.06
C VAL A 12 15.00 5.25 1.80
N GLN A 13 15.65 6.37 1.37
CA GLN A 13 17.10 6.41 1.15
C GLN A 13 17.90 6.19 2.42
N GLU A 14 17.49 6.80 3.54
CA GLU A 14 18.16 6.61 4.82
C GLU A 14 18.07 5.15 5.31
N VAL A 15 16.90 4.51 5.14
CA VAL A 15 16.71 3.10 5.48
C VAL A 15 17.51 2.19 4.56
N MET A 16 17.57 2.48 3.26
CA MET A 16 18.38 1.73 2.29
C MET A 16 19.86 1.85 2.59
N ALA A 17 20.35 3.05 2.89
CA ALA A 17 21.76 3.29 3.26
C ALA A 17 22.16 2.55 4.55
N LYS A 18 21.29 2.50 5.55
CA LYS A 18 21.53 1.76 6.81
C LYS A 18 21.54 0.24 6.63
N MET A 19 20.97 -0.27 5.55
CA MET A 19 20.85 -1.71 5.30
C MET A 19 21.93 -2.30 4.38
N GLN A 20 22.81 -1.50 3.79
CA GLN A 20 23.82 -1.97 2.80
C GLN A 20 23.22 -2.86 1.71
N ILE A 21 22.00 -2.53 1.26
CA ILE A 21 21.34 -3.29 0.20
C ILE A 21 21.94 -2.86 -1.14
N ALA A 22 22.82 -3.69 -1.68
CA ALA A 22 23.37 -3.52 -3.01
C ALA A 22 22.25 -3.50 -4.08
N ASP A 23 22.45 -2.68 -5.09
CA ASP A 23 21.59 -2.38 -6.24
C ASP A 23 20.41 -3.32 -6.49
N ALA A 24 19.21 -2.82 -6.19
CA ALA A 24 18.00 -3.44 -6.67
C ALA A 24 17.73 -2.98 -8.12
N PRO A 25 17.23 -3.85 -9.01
CA PRO A 25 16.75 -3.41 -10.30
C PRO A 25 15.69 -2.31 -10.08
N THR A 26 16.01 -1.09 -10.50
CA THR A 26 15.13 0.06 -10.33
C THR A 26 14.23 0.20 -11.54
N GLY A 27 12.98 -0.24 -11.41
CA GLY A 27 11.95 0.13 -12.36
C GLY A 27 11.58 1.61 -12.18
N LYS A 28 11.28 2.30 -13.27
CA LYS A 28 10.78 3.67 -13.20
C LYS A 28 9.40 3.67 -12.54
N HIS A 29 9.28 4.32 -11.40
CA HIS A 29 8.05 4.35 -10.58
C HIS A 29 7.50 2.96 -10.20
N GLY A 30 8.36 1.95 -10.02
CA GLY A 30 7.95 0.59 -9.68
C GLY A 30 7.44 -0.24 -10.87
N ILE A 31 7.56 0.26 -12.10
CA ILE A 31 7.17 -0.44 -13.33
C ILE A 31 8.40 -1.13 -13.90
N PHE A 32 8.31 -2.44 -14.11
CA PHE A 32 9.36 -3.30 -14.65
C PHE A 32 8.92 -3.94 -15.96
N LYS A 33 9.88 -4.24 -16.84
CA LYS A 33 9.61 -4.98 -18.08
C LYS A 33 9.51 -6.48 -17.81
N GLU A 34 10.37 -6.98 -16.95
CA GLU A 34 10.48 -8.39 -16.63
C GLU A 34 9.87 -8.68 -15.26
N MET A 35 9.10 -9.77 -15.17
CA MET A 35 8.45 -10.20 -13.94
C MET A 35 9.48 -10.52 -12.84
N ASN A 36 10.61 -11.15 -13.20
CA ASN A 36 11.65 -11.52 -12.24
C ASN A 36 12.28 -10.28 -11.59
N ASP A 37 12.49 -9.19 -12.33
CA ASP A 37 13.02 -7.94 -11.79
C ASP A 37 12.05 -7.31 -10.80
N ALA A 38 10.76 -7.34 -11.12
CA ALA A 38 9.71 -6.88 -10.20
C ALA A 38 9.69 -7.69 -8.90
N ILE A 39 9.80 -9.02 -8.98
CA ILE A 39 9.84 -9.91 -7.82
C ILE A 39 11.08 -9.64 -6.97
N GLU A 40 12.25 -9.52 -7.57
CA GLU A 40 13.48 -9.22 -6.83
C GLU A 40 13.44 -7.85 -6.14
N ALA A 41 12.93 -6.83 -6.81
CA ALA A 41 12.70 -5.52 -6.22
C ALA A 41 11.70 -5.57 -5.05
N ALA A 42 10.61 -6.31 -5.21
CA ALA A 42 9.61 -6.51 -4.16
C ALA A 42 10.18 -7.25 -2.95
N LYS A 43 11.00 -8.29 -3.15
CA LYS A 43 11.69 -9.01 -2.05
C LYS A 43 12.59 -8.07 -1.25
N LYS A 44 13.40 -7.24 -1.92
CA LYS A 44 14.27 -6.27 -1.26
C LYS A 44 13.46 -5.22 -0.49
N SER A 45 12.43 -4.68 -1.11
CA SER A 45 11.52 -3.71 -0.48
C SER A 45 10.80 -4.30 0.74
N GLN A 46 10.38 -5.55 0.69
CA GLN A 46 9.74 -6.24 1.80
C GLN A 46 10.66 -6.35 3.03
N LEU A 47 11.95 -6.62 2.82
CA LEU A 47 12.93 -6.66 3.92
C LEU A 47 13.09 -5.28 4.58
N ILE A 48 12.99 -4.20 3.80
CA ILE A 48 13.03 -2.83 4.32
C ILE A 48 11.77 -2.55 5.14
N VAL A 49 10.59 -2.81 4.57
CA VAL A 49 9.29 -2.57 5.22
C VAL A 49 9.16 -3.38 6.52
N LYS A 50 9.67 -4.61 6.53
CA LYS A 50 9.67 -5.46 7.74
C LYS A 50 10.38 -4.82 8.93
N LYS A 51 11.42 -4.01 8.69
CA LYS A 51 12.22 -3.34 9.72
C LYS A 51 11.73 -1.92 10.06
N MET A 52 10.75 -1.39 9.31
CA MET A 52 10.20 -0.06 9.57
C MET A 52 9.41 -0.04 10.87
N SER A 53 9.51 1.09 11.59
CA SER A 53 8.66 1.37 12.74
C SER A 53 7.20 1.59 12.31
N MET A 54 6.26 1.48 13.25
CA MET A 54 4.85 1.77 13.00
C MET A 54 4.66 3.21 12.53
N ASP A 55 5.37 4.19 13.13
CA ASP A 55 5.30 5.60 12.70
C ASP A 55 5.74 5.81 11.25
N GLN A 56 6.77 5.09 10.80
CA GLN A 56 7.22 5.16 9.41
C GLN A 56 6.17 4.59 8.46
N ARG A 57 5.56 3.46 8.82
CA ARG A 57 4.47 2.85 8.03
C ARG A 57 3.25 3.77 7.97
N GLU A 58 2.87 4.39 9.09
CA GLU A 58 1.75 5.32 9.14
C GLU A 58 1.99 6.55 8.25
N LYS A 59 3.21 7.09 8.21
CA LYS A 59 3.56 8.19 7.29
C LYS A 59 3.39 7.78 5.83
N ILE A 60 3.78 6.54 5.46
CA ILE A 60 3.60 6.02 4.10
C ILE A 60 2.12 5.92 3.77
N ILE A 61 1.31 5.32 4.65
CA ILE A 61 -0.14 5.17 4.46
C ILE A 61 -0.82 6.54 4.32
N THR A 62 -0.47 7.48 5.17
CA THR A 62 -0.99 8.86 5.10
C THR A 62 -0.64 9.52 3.77
N CYS A 63 0.58 9.33 3.28
CA CYS A 63 0.98 9.84 1.97
C CYS A 63 0.18 9.21 0.84
N ILE A 64 -0.02 7.89 0.86
CA ILE A 64 -0.83 7.17 -0.14
C ILE A 64 -2.28 7.69 -0.14
N ARG A 65 -2.91 7.77 1.04
CA ARG A 65 -4.28 8.29 1.19
C ARG A 65 -4.42 9.70 0.63
N LYS A 66 -3.44 10.57 0.91
CA LYS A 66 -3.39 11.93 0.38
C LYS A 66 -3.30 11.93 -1.15
N LYS A 67 -2.39 11.15 -1.72
CA LYS A 67 -2.20 11.07 -3.18
C LYS A 67 -3.42 10.52 -3.91
N ILE A 68 -4.10 9.53 -3.34
CA ILE A 68 -5.37 9.02 -3.91
C ILE A 68 -6.42 10.13 -3.95
N LYS A 69 -6.58 10.91 -2.88
CA LYS A 69 -7.56 12.01 -2.82
C LYS A 69 -7.23 13.12 -3.82
N GLU A 70 -5.96 13.52 -3.92
CA GLU A 70 -5.50 14.55 -4.84
C GLU A 70 -5.72 14.17 -6.31
N ASN A 71 -5.65 12.89 -6.65
CA ASN A 71 -5.77 12.39 -8.01
C ASN A 71 -7.11 11.70 -8.30
N ALA A 72 -8.08 11.76 -7.38
CA ALA A 72 -9.34 11.03 -7.46
C ALA A 72 -10.11 11.33 -8.75
N GLU A 73 -10.18 12.59 -9.19
CA GLU A 73 -10.87 13.00 -10.40
C GLU A 73 -10.18 12.46 -11.66
N VAL A 74 -8.87 12.60 -11.76
CA VAL A 74 -8.09 12.12 -12.92
C VAL A 74 -8.23 10.61 -13.06
N MET A 75 -8.04 9.87 -11.97
CA MET A 75 -8.18 8.40 -11.97
C MET A 75 -9.61 7.96 -12.29
N ALA A 76 -10.62 8.69 -11.82
CA ALA A 76 -12.02 8.37 -12.11
C ALA A 76 -12.34 8.55 -13.59
N ARG A 77 -11.88 9.64 -14.23
CA ARG A 77 -12.04 9.87 -15.68
C ARG A 77 -11.36 8.78 -16.50
N MET A 78 -10.07 8.51 -16.21
CA MET A 78 -9.33 7.45 -16.89
C MET A 78 -10.03 6.09 -16.76
N GLY A 79 -10.49 5.75 -15.57
CA GLY A 79 -11.16 4.47 -15.34
C GLY A 79 -12.53 4.35 -16.02
N VAL A 80 -13.28 5.45 -16.23
CA VAL A 80 -14.52 5.44 -17.01
C VAL A 80 -14.22 5.31 -18.50
N GLU A 81 -13.23 6.06 -18.99
CA GLU A 81 -12.82 6.02 -20.40
C GLU A 81 -12.31 4.63 -20.79
N GLU A 82 -11.47 4.02 -19.98
CA GLU A 82 -10.90 2.68 -20.24
C GLU A 82 -11.95 1.58 -20.17
N ALA A 83 -12.80 1.60 -19.13
CA ALA A 83 -13.73 0.52 -18.86
C ALA A 83 -15.08 0.68 -19.59
N GLY A 84 -15.44 1.89 -19.99
CA GLY A 84 -16.78 2.21 -20.53
C GLY A 84 -17.91 2.00 -19.51
N MET A 85 -17.61 1.93 -18.20
CA MET A 85 -18.54 1.55 -17.14
C MET A 85 -18.58 2.56 -16.00
N GLY A 86 -19.77 2.80 -15.48
CA GLY A 86 -20.03 3.71 -14.37
C GLY A 86 -19.97 5.18 -14.78
N ASN A 87 -20.04 6.07 -13.79
CA ASN A 87 -19.91 7.50 -14.00
C ASN A 87 -18.75 8.08 -13.19
N VAL A 88 -18.22 9.20 -13.64
CA VAL A 88 -17.05 9.86 -13.03
C VAL A 88 -17.33 10.30 -11.60
N GLY A 89 -18.52 10.84 -11.34
CA GLY A 89 -18.90 11.34 -10.01
C GLY A 89 -18.86 10.24 -8.93
N ASP A 90 -19.48 9.10 -9.22
CA ASP A 90 -19.50 7.96 -8.28
C ASP A 90 -18.11 7.37 -8.10
N LYS A 91 -17.29 7.34 -9.16
CA LYS A 91 -15.89 6.86 -9.04
C LYS A 91 -15.04 7.80 -8.19
N ILE A 92 -15.24 9.12 -8.27
CA ILE A 92 -14.56 10.07 -7.37
C ILE A 92 -14.92 9.79 -5.91
N LEU A 93 -16.22 9.65 -5.61
CA LEU A 93 -16.68 9.31 -4.27
C LEU A 93 -16.08 7.98 -3.77
N LYS A 94 -16.00 6.99 -4.65
CA LYS A 94 -15.40 5.69 -4.36
C LYS A 94 -13.91 5.80 -4.05
N HIS A 95 -13.15 6.61 -4.77
CA HIS A 95 -11.73 6.86 -4.47
C HIS A 95 -11.55 7.51 -3.10
N HIS A 96 -12.37 8.49 -2.76
CA HIS A 96 -12.34 9.09 -1.42
C HIS A 96 -12.68 8.06 -0.34
N LEU A 97 -13.74 7.27 -0.56
CA LEU A 97 -14.14 6.22 0.37
C LEU A 97 -13.01 5.19 0.60
N VAL A 98 -12.37 4.72 -0.47
CA VAL A 98 -11.23 3.79 -0.37
C VAL A 98 -10.08 4.42 0.40
N ALA A 99 -9.72 5.67 0.11
CA ALA A 99 -8.66 6.36 0.82
C ALA A 99 -8.94 6.51 2.33
N ASP A 100 -10.20 6.72 2.72
CA ASP A 100 -10.57 6.96 4.11
C ASP A 100 -10.86 5.68 4.90
N LYS A 101 -11.40 4.65 4.25
CA LYS A 101 -11.94 3.46 4.93
C LYS A 101 -11.07 2.21 4.76
N THR A 102 -10.10 2.19 3.84
CA THR A 102 -9.18 1.05 3.76
C THR A 102 -8.36 0.96 5.03
N PRO A 103 -8.37 -0.20 5.71
CA PRO A 103 -7.61 -0.39 6.93
C PRO A 103 -6.12 -0.13 6.75
N GLY A 104 -5.51 0.48 7.75
CA GLY A 104 -4.08 0.76 7.82
C GLY A 104 -3.42 0.05 9.02
N THR A 105 -2.48 0.73 9.65
CA THR A 105 -1.74 0.18 10.81
C THR A 105 -2.61 -0.06 12.03
N GLU A 106 -3.78 0.57 12.11
CA GLU A 106 -4.74 0.42 13.20
C GLU A 106 -5.28 -1.01 13.38
N VAL A 107 -5.24 -1.84 12.33
CA VAL A 107 -5.73 -3.24 12.40
C VAL A 107 -4.67 -4.25 12.79
N ILE A 108 -3.39 -3.85 12.89
CA ILE A 108 -2.30 -4.75 13.30
C ILE A 108 -1.89 -4.53 14.75
N THR A 109 -2.89 -4.32 15.61
CA THR A 109 -2.69 -4.18 17.06
C THR A 109 -2.60 -5.53 17.72
N THR A 110 -1.74 -5.64 18.76
CA THR A 110 -1.65 -6.83 19.59
C THR A 110 -2.93 -7.01 20.39
N THR A 111 -3.49 -8.21 20.37
CA THR A 111 -4.62 -8.58 21.22
C THR A 111 -4.12 -9.50 22.34
N ALA A 112 -4.53 -9.21 23.57
CA ALA A 112 -4.12 -9.96 24.75
C ALA A 112 -5.31 -10.41 25.57
N TRP A 113 -5.27 -11.65 26.04
CA TRP A 113 -6.20 -12.19 27.03
C TRP A 113 -5.41 -12.75 28.22
N SER A 114 -5.87 -12.47 29.41
CA SER A 114 -5.33 -13.03 30.63
C SER A 114 -6.39 -13.82 31.37
N GLY A 115 -5.97 -14.85 32.11
CA GLY A 115 -6.81 -15.69 32.94
C GLY A 115 -5.99 -16.34 34.05
N ASP A 116 -6.62 -17.14 34.91
CA ASP A 116 -5.98 -17.78 36.07
C ASP A 116 -4.81 -18.69 35.70
N ARG A 117 -4.72 -19.11 34.44
CA ARG A 117 -3.71 -20.08 33.95
C ARG A 117 -2.69 -19.48 32.99
N GLY A 118 -2.69 -18.17 32.77
CA GLY A 118 -1.69 -17.52 31.94
C GLY A 118 -2.18 -16.37 31.07
N LEU A 119 -1.31 -15.95 30.16
CA LEU A 119 -1.49 -14.85 29.21
C LEU A 119 -1.38 -15.38 27.78
N THR A 120 -2.35 -15.05 26.94
CA THR A 120 -2.29 -15.30 25.49
C THR A 120 -2.14 -13.98 24.76
N LEU A 121 -1.17 -13.90 23.86
CA LEU A 121 -0.95 -12.76 22.96
C LEU A 121 -1.17 -13.23 21.52
N ILE A 122 -1.89 -12.41 20.75
CA ILE A 122 -2.02 -12.59 19.30
C ILE A 122 -1.43 -11.37 18.62
N GLU A 123 -0.46 -11.61 17.75
CA GLU A 123 0.18 -10.58 16.92
C GLU A 123 0.10 -10.98 15.45
N MET A 124 -0.07 -9.98 14.58
CA MET A 124 -0.09 -10.19 13.14
C MET A 124 1.33 -10.39 12.61
N GLY A 125 1.53 -11.49 11.87
CA GLY A 125 2.79 -11.76 11.17
C GLY A 125 2.74 -11.30 9.71
N PRO A 126 3.88 -10.93 9.10
CA PRO A 126 3.91 -10.55 7.69
C PRO A 126 3.76 -11.76 6.77
N PHE A 127 2.95 -11.63 5.72
CA PHE A 127 2.89 -12.63 4.63
C PHE A 127 4.15 -12.62 3.76
N GLY A 128 4.83 -11.49 3.67
CA GLY A 128 5.98 -11.31 2.78
C GLY A 128 5.62 -10.60 1.49
N VAL A 129 6.17 -11.06 0.37
CA VAL A 129 5.84 -10.52 -0.96
C VAL A 129 4.54 -11.14 -1.46
N ILE A 130 3.63 -10.30 -1.92
CA ILE A 130 2.31 -10.69 -2.43
C ILE A 130 2.25 -10.37 -3.92
N GLY A 131 1.86 -11.36 -4.72
CA GLY A 131 1.47 -11.16 -6.11
C GLY A 131 -0.02 -10.85 -6.17
N ALA A 132 -0.38 -9.71 -6.76
CA ALA A 132 -1.76 -9.33 -6.95
C ALA A 132 -2.07 -9.16 -8.44
N ILE A 133 -3.13 -9.80 -8.90
CA ILE A 133 -3.68 -9.59 -10.25
C ILE A 133 -4.87 -8.65 -10.09
N THR A 134 -4.73 -7.44 -10.62
CA THR A 134 -5.78 -6.43 -10.54
C THR A 134 -6.39 -6.24 -11.93
N PRO A 135 -7.69 -6.50 -12.11
CA PRO A 135 -8.38 -6.19 -13.36
C PRO A 135 -8.49 -4.68 -13.55
N CYS A 136 -8.66 -4.22 -14.77
CA CYS A 136 -8.92 -2.81 -15.07
C CYS A 136 -10.16 -2.27 -14.35
N LEU A 137 -11.05 -3.17 -13.94
CA LEU A 137 -12.24 -2.90 -13.14
C LEU A 137 -11.99 -3.16 -11.64
N LEU A 138 -10.81 -2.88 -11.13
CA LEU A 138 -10.48 -3.02 -9.71
C LEU A 138 -11.56 -2.43 -8.77
N TYR A 139 -12.28 -1.45 -9.27
CA TYR A 139 -13.34 -0.75 -8.56
C TYR A 139 -14.72 -1.38 -8.75
N THR A 140 -14.79 -2.45 -9.53
CA THR A 140 -15.99 -3.21 -9.81
C THR A 140 -15.72 -4.69 -9.65
N SER A 141 -14.91 -5.06 -8.66
CA SER A 141 -14.76 -6.47 -8.31
C SER A 141 -16.17 -7.06 -8.18
N PRO A 142 -16.59 -7.99 -9.05
CA PRO A 142 -17.92 -8.56 -8.94
C PRO A 142 -18.03 -9.19 -7.56
N SER A 143 -19.02 -8.74 -6.81
CA SER A 143 -19.41 -9.44 -5.61
C SER A 143 -19.95 -10.80 -6.05
N PRO A 144 -19.65 -11.90 -5.36
CA PRO A 144 -20.28 -13.20 -5.64
C PRO A 144 -21.81 -13.17 -5.55
N ARG A 145 -22.39 -12.01 -5.30
CA ARG A 145 -23.81 -11.75 -5.16
C ARG A 145 -24.43 -10.90 -6.28
N ASP A 146 -23.61 -10.49 -7.29
CA ASP A 146 -24.08 -9.72 -8.45
C ASP A 146 -24.44 -10.66 -9.61
#